data_560edc56f10bc37eacae702d61abb9ee
#
_entry.id   560edc56f10bc37eacae702d61abb9ee
#
_cell.length_a   1.000
_cell.length_b   1.000
_cell.length_c   1.000
_cell.angle_alpha   90.00
_cell.angle_beta   90.00
_cell.angle_gamma   90.00
#
_symmetry.space_group_name_H-M   'P 1'
#
loop_
_entity.id
_entity.type
_entity.pdbx_description
1 polymer ?
#
loop_
_entity_poly.entity_id
_entity_poly.type
_entity_poly.pdbx_seq_one_letter_code
_entity_poly.pdbx_strand_id
1 'polypeptide(L)'
;MKTVVLFLLTFLTYVPPSHGANSTMRCLIHPKSVKVTVKQSAGVFSGEVLEIRNDGNYLAARFRVERSWKGVATEEVSVITVDTAESPHYRIGEKYLVFAGIRDGKWFTGNCSRTKRLEYAQEDLQQLGEGKGGGTE
;
A
#
# COMPACT_ATOMS: atom_id res chain seq x y z
N MET A 1 56.85 -17.86 51.59
CA MET A 1 56.51 -16.99 50.44
C MET A 1 55.32 -17.58 49.71
N LYS A 2 54.17 -16.98 49.85
CA LYS A 2 52.98 -17.45 49.19
C LYS A 2 52.75 -16.61 47.94
N THR A 3 52.91 -17.21 46.77
CA THR A 3 52.70 -16.59 45.49
C THR A 3 51.13 -16.58 45.24
N VAL A 4 50.54 -15.42 45.28
CA VAL A 4 49.13 -15.26 44.91
C VAL A 4 49.06 -15.08 43.40
N VAL A 5 48.60 -16.10 42.70
CA VAL A 5 48.30 -16.02 41.26
C VAL A 5 46.93 -15.40 41.09
N LEU A 6 46.94 -14.16 40.65
CA LEU A 6 45.71 -13.43 40.35
C LEU A 6 45.20 -13.88 38.95
N PHE A 7 44.16 -14.73 38.93
CA PHE A 7 43.44 -15.07 37.71
C PHE A 7 42.55 -13.89 37.31
N LEU A 8 43.02 -13.11 36.35
CA LEU A 8 42.18 -12.12 35.67
C LEU A 8 41.25 -12.86 34.70
N LEU A 9 40.02 -13.10 35.14
CA LEU A 9 38.92 -13.54 34.27
C LEU A 9 38.49 -12.38 33.38
N THR A 10 39.03 -12.34 32.17
CA THR A 10 38.49 -11.46 31.10
C THR A 10 37.19 -12.03 30.64
N PHE A 11 36.08 -11.46 31.12
CA PHE A 11 34.75 -11.68 30.54
C PHE A 11 34.73 -11.03 29.16
N LEU A 12 34.94 -11.85 28.13
CA LEU A 12 34.70 -11.45 26.76
C LEU A 12 33.16 -11.37 26.57
N THR A 13 32.63 -10.16 26.68
CA THR A 13 31.19 -9.90 26.37
C THR A 13 31.00 -10.11 24.87
N TYR A 14 30.53 -11.29 24.52
CA TYR A 14 30.05 -11.58 23.17
C TYR A 14 28.76 -10.80 22.95
N VAL A 15 28.87 -9.69 22.23
CA VAL A 15 27.68 -8.96 21.71
C VAL A 15 27.28 -9.66 20.41
N PRO A 16 26.13 -10.35 20.35
CA PRO A 16 25.68 -10.91 19.09
C PRO A 16 25.36 -9.75 18.13
N PRO A 17 25.76 -9.84 16.85
CA PRO A 17 25.35 -8.85 15.87
C PRO A 17 23.82 -8.89 15.81
N SER A 18 23.20 -7.79 16.18
CA SER A 18 21.78 -7.56 15.90
C SER A 18 21.65 -7.49 14.39
N HIS A 19 21.28 -8.59 13.79
CA HIS A 19 20.81 -8.60 12.42
C HIS A 19 19.51 -7.79 12.44
N GLY A 20 19.60 -6.53 12.11
CA GLY A 20 18.43 -5.75 11.74
C GLY A 20 17.76 -6.52 10.61
N ALA A 21 16.66 -7.19 10.92
CA ALA A 21 15.80 -7.75 9.91
C ALA A 21 15.28 -6.55 9.12
N ASN A 22 15.97 -6.18 8.06
CA ASN A 22 15.42 -5.40 6.97
C ASN A 22 14.30 -6.25 6.39
N SER A 23 13.14 -6.14 6.99
CA SER A 23 11.90 -6.60 6.40
C SER A 23 11.60 -5.68 5.21
N THR A 24 12.39 -5.80 4.17
CA THR A 24 11.89 -5.51 2.83
C THR A 24 10.76 -6.49 2.64
N MET A 25 9.57 -6.05 2.98
CA MET A 25 8.34 -6.78 2.73
C MET A 25 8.16 -6.80 1.22
N ARG A 26 8.93 -7.67 0.55
CA ARG A 26 8.71 -7.96 -0.86
C ARG A 26 7.31 -8.49 -0.96
N CYS A 27 6.53 -7.95 -1.88
CA CYS A 27 5.23 -8.49 -2.25
C CYS A 27 5.44 -9.87 -2.93
N LEU A 28 5.98 -10.83 -2.18
CA LEU A 28 6.29 -12.19 -2.61
C LEU A 28 5.05 -13.05 -2.80
N ILE A 29 3.89 -12.43 -2.70
CA ILE A 29 2.64 -13.11 -2.98
C ILE A 29 2.50 -13.15 -4.50
N HIS A 30 2.35 -14.35 -5.03
CA HIS A 30 1.94 -14.56 -6.41
C HIS A 30 0.85 -13.55 -6.77
N PRO A 31 0.91 -12.92 -7.94
CA PRO A 31 -0.09 -11.93 -8.31
C PRO A 31 -1.47 -12.57 -8.18
N LYS A 32 -2.21 -12.16 -7.17
CA LYS A 32 -3.57 -12.64 -6.97
C LYS A 32 -4.37 -12.27 -8.20
N SER A 33 -5.26 -13.15 -8.64
CA SER A 33 -6.16 -12.82 -9.74
C SER A 33 -7.00 -11.59 -9.40
N VAL A 34 -7.45 -10.86 -10.41
CA VAL A 34 -8.31 -9.69 -10.22
C VAL A 34 -9.53 -10.03 -9.38
N LYS A 35 -10.17 -11.18 -9.65
CA LYS A 35 -11.32 -11.67 -8.86
C LYS A 35 -11.03 -11.81 -7.38
N VAL A 36 -9.87 -12.37 -7.02
CA VAL A 36 -9.47 -12.54 -5.62
C VAL A 36 -9.20 -11.17 -4.99
N THR A 37 -8.53 -10.28 -5.72
CA THR A 37 -8.25 -8.93 -5.22
C THR A 37 -9.53 -8.14 -4.99
N VAL A 38 -10.51 -8.21 -5.90
CA VAL A 38 -11.83 -7.57 -5.73
C VAL A 38 -12.53 -8.10 -4.48
N LYS A 39 -12.52 -9.41 -4.25
CA LYS A 39 -13.11 -9.99 -3.02
C LYS A 39 -12.49 -9.47 -1.75
N GLN A 40 -11.18 -9.26 -1.75
CA GLN A 40 -10.42 -8.81 -0.58
C GLN A 40 -10.42 -7.29 -0.40
N SER A 41 -10.80 -6.54 -1.43
CA SER A 41 -10.91 -5.09 -1.38
C SER A 41 -12.27 -4.67 -0.84
N ALA A 42 -12.31 -3.58 -0.08
CA ALA A 42 -13.55 -2.93 0.31
C ALA A 42 -14.08 -2.02 -0.80
N GLY A 43 -13.19 -1.47 -1.63
CA GLY A 43 -13.53 -0.64 -2.77
C GLY A 43 -12.61 -0.87 -3.96
N VAL A 44 -13.17 -0.79 -5.15
CA VAL A 44 -12.46 -0.83 -6.43
C VAL A 44 -13.03 0.25 -7.34
N PHE A 45 -12.20 1.18 -7.75
CA PHE A 45 -12.61 2.30 -8.60
C PHE A 45 -11.48 2.78 -9.50
N SER A 46 -11.81 3.53 -10.52
CA SER A 46 -10.87 4.35 -11.28
C SER A 46 -11.17 5.83 -11.08
N GLY A 47 -10.13 6.63 -11.06
CA GLY A 47 -10.29 8.06 -10.88
C GLY A 47 -9.01 8.84 -11.15
N GLU A 48 -9.19 10.15 -11.28
CA GLU A 48 -8.14 11.13 -11.47
C GLU A 48 -7.73 11.73 -10.13
N VAL A 49 -6.42 11.84 -9.90
CA VAL A 49 -5.89 12.48 -8.69
C VAL A 49 -6.06 13.99 -8.79
N LEU A 50 -6.80 14.55 -7.83
CA LEU A 50 -7.05 15.99 -7.71
C LEU A 50 -6.08 16.68 -6.77
N GLU A 51 -5.69 16.00 -5.69
CA GLU A 51 -4.86 16.56 -4.62
C GLU A 51 -4.05 15.45 -3.96
N ILE A 52 -2.84 15.80 -3.53
CA ILE A 52 -1.99 14.93 -2.71
C ILE A 52 -1.57 15.73 -1.48
N ARG A 53 -1.83 15.17 -0.30
CA ARG A 53 -1.33 15.70 0.98
C ARG A 53 -0.34 14.73 1.57
N ASN A 54 0.76 15.28 2.04
CA ASN A 54 1.73 14.53 2.84
C ASN A 54 1.41 14.73 4.32
N ASP A 55 1.22 13.65 5.05
CA ASP A 55 0.97 13.65 6.50
C ASP A 55 1.96 12.69 7.17
N GLY A 56 3.19 13.15 7.32
CA GLY A 56 4.28 12.38 7.88
C GLY A 56 4.64 11.16 7.02
N ASN A 57 4.34 9.96 7.51
CA ASN A 57 4.62 8.69 6.81
C ASN A 57 3.48 8.25 5.87
N TYR A 58 2.47 9.08 5.70
CA TYR A 58 1.30 8.77 4.90
C TYR A 58 1.10 9.81 3.80
N LEU A 59 0.64 9.34 2.65
CA LEU A 59 0.10 10.18 1.59
C LEU A 59 -1.41 10.02 1.57
N ALA A 60 -2.13 11.14 1.53
CA ALA A 60 -3.57 11.16 1.28
C ALA A 60 -3.81 11.71 -0.12
N ALA A 61 -4.28 10.86 -1.02
CA ALA A 61 -4.64 11.24 -2.38
C ALA A 61 -6.16 11.36 -2.50
N ARG A 62 -6.63 12.51 -2.98
CA ARG A 62 -8.04 12.75 -3.28
C ARG A 62 -8.27 12.52 -4.76
N PHE A 63 -9.22 11.65 -5.07
CA PHE A 63 -9.58 11.26 -6.41
C PHE A 63 -10.96 11.80 -6.80
N ARG A 64 -11.10 12.19 -8.05
CA ARG A 64 -12.40 12.26 -8.73
C ARG A 64 -12.70 10.89 -9.30
N VAL A 65 -13.74 10.24 -8.80
CA VAL A 65 -14.15 8.89 -9.23
C VAL A 65 -14.77 8.95 -10.60
N GLU A 66 -14.25 8.19 -11.55
CA GLU A 66 -14.80 8.08 -12.91
C GLU A 66 -15.65 6.82 -13.06
N ARG A 67 -15.19 5.70 -12.53
CA ARG A 67 -15.91 4.43 -12.50
C ARG A 67 -15.71 3.71 -11.18
N SER A 68 -16.73 3.00 -10.75
CA SER A 68 -16.68 2.17 -9.55
C SER A 68 -17.19 0.76 -9.84
N TRP A 69 -16.45 -0.24 -9.38
CA TRP A 69 -16.82 -1.65 -9.46
C TRP A 69 -17.25 -2.21 -8.11
N LYS A 70 -16.82 -1.58 -7.03
CA LYS A 70 -17.15 -2.01 -5.66
C LYS A 70 -17.01 -0.88 -4.67
N GLY A 71 -17.96 -0.75 -3.76
CA GLY A 71 -17.87 -0.03 -2.48
C GLY A 71 -17.79 1.49 -2.52
N VAL A 72 -17.37 2.10 -3.61
CA VAL A 72 -17.25 3.56 -3.73
C VAL A 72 -18.43 4.09 -4.55
N ALA A 73 -19.29 4.92 -3.91
CA ALA A 73 -20.49 5.49 -4.51
C ALA A 73 -20.47 7.03 -4.55
N THR A 74 -19.35 7.65 -4.19
CA THR A 74 -19.18 9.11 -4.14
C THR A 74 -18.47 9.64 -5.38
N GLU A 75 -18.66 10.92 -5.70
CA GLU A 75 -17.94 11.58 -6.79
C GLU A 75 -16.46 11.77 -6.48
N GLU A 76 -16.13 11.96 -5.22
CA GLU A 76 -14.75 12.07 -4.74
C GLU A 76 -14.50 11.12 -3.58
N VAL A 77 -13.25 10.65 -3.49
CA VAL A 77 -12.78 9.78 -2.42
C VAL A 77 -11.35 10.11 -2.07
N SER A 78 -11.03 10.10 -0.79
CA SER A 78 -9.64 10.21 -0.31
C SER A 78 -9.11 8.87 0.12
N VAL A 79 -7.95 8.50 -0.38
CA VAL A 79 -7.29 7.22 -0.10
C VAL A 79 -5.95 7.49 0.56
N ILE A 80 -5.69 6.82 1.67
CA ILE A 80 -4.44 6.90 2.41
C ILE A 80 -3.52 5.76 1.97
N THR A 81 -2.26 6.10 1.77
CA THR A 81 -1.20 5.15 1.42
C THR A 81 0.01 5.41 2.29
N VAL A 82 0.69 4.38 2.75
CA VAL A 82 1.99 4.55 3.41
C VAL A 82 3.00 5.04 2.37
N ASP A 83 3.75 6.10 2.69
CA ASP A 83 4.75 6.66 1.79
C ASP A 83 6.04 5.85 1.85
N THR A 84 6.16 4.88 0.98
CA THR A 84 7.34 4.03 0.81
C THR A 84 7.71 3.89 -0.67
N ALA A 85 8.89 3.37 -0.95
CA ALA A 85 9.36 3.14 -2.32
C ALA A 85 8.47 2.19 -3.13
N GLU A 86 7.76 1.28 -2.46
CA GLU A 86 6.85 0.30 -3.07
C GLU A 86 5.40 0.80 -3.18
N SER A 87 5.11 1.98 -2.66
CA SER A 87 3.76 2.55 -2.70
C SER A 87 3.42 3.07 -4.10
N PRO A 88 2.13 3.12 -4.46
CA PRO A 88 1.73 3.81 -5.66
C PRO A 88 2.18 5.28 -5.61
N HIS A 89 2.99 5.70 -6.57
CA HIS A 89 3.42 7.09 -6.69
C HIS A 89 2.37 7.88 -7.45
N TYR A 90 1.43 8.45 -6.72
CA TYR A 90 0.37 9.27 -7.32
C TYR A 90 0.91 10.60 -7.87
N ARG A 91 0.35 11.03 -8.98
CA ARG A 91 0.59 12.35 -9.57
C ARG A 91 -0.72 13.04 -9.86
N ILE A 92 -0.80 14.32 -9.53
CA ILE A 92 -1.99 15.14 -9.80
C ILE A 92 -2.27 15.16 -11.30
N GLY A 93 -3.55 14.99 -11.66
CA GLY A 93 -4.01 14.93 -13.04
C GLY A 93 -3.89 13.57 -13.72
N GLU A 94 -3.21 12.60 -13.10
CA GLU A 94 -3.12 11.25 -13.62
C GLU A 94 -4.25 10.36 -13.09
N LYS A 95 -4.59 9.34 -13.86
CA LYS A 95 -5.66 8.40 -13.57
C LYS A 95 -5.09 7.07 -13.09
N TYR A 96 -5.78 6.48 -12.12
CA TYR A 96 -5.40 5.22 -11.49
C TYR A 96 -6.59 4.27 -11.39
N LEU A 97 -6.30 2.98 -11.47
CA LEU A 97 -7.18 1.93 -10.99
C LEU A 97 -6.78 1.62 -9.55
N VAL A 98 -7.71 1.78 -8.62
CA VAL A 98 -7.45 1.69 -7.18
C VAL A 98 -8.19 0.51 -6.57
N PHE A 99 -7.45 -0.31 -5.84
CA PHE A 99 -7.97 -1.39 -5.00
C PHE A 99 -7.70 -1.02 -3.55
N ALA A 100 -8.72 -0.65 -2.82
CA ALA A 100 -8.61 -0.13 -1.47
C ALA A 100 -9.32 -1.01 -0.43
N GLY A 101 -8.74 -1.06 0.75
CA GLY A 101 -9.37 -1.57 1.96
C GLY A 101 -9.86 -0.45 2.85
N ILE A 102 -10.40 -0.81 4.01
CA ILE A 102 -10.72 0.13 5.08
C ILE A 102 -9.80 -0.13 6.26
N ARG A 103 -9.18 0.93 6.76
CA ARG A 103 -8.38 0.91 8.00
C ARG A 103 -8.77 2.14 8.82
N ASP A 104 -9.15 1.93 10.08
CA ASP A 104 -9.59 3.02 10.98
C ASP A 104 -10.67 3.93 10.36
N GLY A 105 -11.63 3.33 9.66
CA GLY A 105 -12.72 4.04 8.99
C GLY A 105 -12.33 4.83 7.73
N LYS A 106 -11.09 4.70 7.27
CA LYS A 106 -10.57 5.41 6.09
C LYS A 106 -10.22 4.44 4.97
N TRP A 107 -10.37 4.89 3.73
CA TRP A 107 -9.89 4.15 2.57
C TRP A 107 -8.37 4.08 2.59
N PHE A 108 -7.84 2.88 2.39
CA PHE A 108 -6.41 2.61 2.50
C PHE A 108 -5.94 1.68 1.38
N THR A 109 -4.81 2.01 0.77
CA THR A 109 -4.07 1.11 -0.13
C THR A 109 -2.74 0.74 0.50
N GLY A 110 -2.42 -0.56 0.51
CA GLY A 110 -1.12 -1.06 0.94
C GLY A 110 -0.11 -1.13 -0.22
N ASN A 111 1.14 -1.33 0.13
CA ASN A 111 2.25 -1.44 -0.83
C ASN A 111 2.08 -2.58 -1.83
N CYS A 112 1.37 -3.63 -1.44
CA CYS A 112 1.12 -4.81 -2.26
C CYS A 112 -0.28 -4.81 -2.89
N SER A 113 -0.94 -3.65 -2.94
CA SER A 113 -2.21 -3.54 -3.64
C SER A 113 -2.01 -3.62 -5.15
N ARG A 114 -3.05 -4.00 -5.85
CA ARG A 114 -3.07 -4.04 -7.31
C ARG A 114 -3.22 -2.65 -7.95
N THR A 115 -3.29 -1.61 -7.12
CA THR A 115 -3.41 -0.21 -7.53
C THR A 115 -2.28 0.18 -8.48
N LYS A 116 -2.64 0.75 -9.62
CA LYS A 116 -1.71 1.17 -10.67
C LYS A 116 -2.29 2.29 -11.52
N ARG A 117 -1.44 2.94 -12.32
CA ARG A 117 -1.89 3.88 -13.33
C ARG A 117 -2.86 3.20 -14.30
N LEU A 118 -3.89 3.92 -14.68
CA LEU A 118 -4.96 3.38 -15.53
C LEU A 118 -4.43 2.92 -16.90
N GLU A 119 -3.42 3.59 -17.43
CA GLU A 119 -2.77 3.22 -18.71
C GLU A 119 -2.13 1.83 -18.69
N TYR A 120 -1.73 1.33 -17.51
CA TYR A 120 -1.16 -0.01 -17.32
C TYR A 120 -2.18 -1.03 -16.80
N ALA A 121 -3.45 -0.66 -16.71
CA ALA A 121 -4.50 -1.49 -16.10
C ALA A 121 -5.43 -2.15 -17.12
N GLN A 122 -5.08 -2.21 -18.39
CA GLN A 122 -5.95 -2.70 -19.45
C GLN A 122 -6.43 -4.13 -19.23
N GLU A 123 -5.53 -5.01 -18.82
CA GLU A 123 -5.85 -6.41 -18.52
C GLU A 123 -6.80 -6.52 -17.31
N ASP A 124 -6.55 -5.74 -16.28
CA ASP A 124 -7.40 -5.70 -15.08
C ASP A 124 -8.81 -5.17 -15.43
N LEU A 125 -8.88 -4.13 -16.25
CA LEU A 125 -10.15 -3.54 -16.70
C LEU A 125 -10.97 -4.52 -17.53
N GLN A 126 -10.35 -5.32 -18.38
CA GLN A 126 -11.04 -6.37 -19.14
C GLN A 126 -11.68 -7.41 -18.20
N GLN A 127 -11.00 -7.77 -17.13
CA GLN A 127 -11.52 -8.74 -16.15
C GLN A 127 -12.58 -8.14 -15.22
N LEU A 128 -12.50 -6.84 -14.94
CA LEU A 128 -13.50 -6.12 -14.14
C LEU A 128 -14.81 -5.87 -14.90
N GLY A 129 -14.74 -5.73 -16.21
CA GLY A 129 -15.88 -5.38 -17.05
C GLY A 129 -16.31 -3.92 -16.88
N GLU A 130 -17.59 -3.63 -17.17
CA GLU A 130 -18.15 -2.30 -17.05
C GLU A 130 -18.43 -1.96 -15.59
N GLY A 131 -17.85 -0.86 -15.11
CA GLY A 131 -18.17 -0.29 -13.81
C GLY A 131 -19.35 0.68 -13.90
N LYS A 132 -19.83 1.15 -12.76
CA LYS A 132 -20.80 2.24 -12.67
C LYS A 132 -20.09 3.58 -12.78
N GLY A 133 -20.71 4.57 -13.42
CA GLY A 133 -20.19 5.94 -13.44
C GLY A 133 -20.08 6.53 -12.04
N GLY A 134 -19.07 7.36 -11.80
CA GLY A 134 -18.91 8.06 -10.53
C GLY A 134 -20.11 9.00 -10.29
N GLY A 135 -20.67 8.96 -9.07
CA GLY A 135 -21.76 9.83 -8.68
C GLY A 135 -23.16 9.52 -9.26
N THR A 136 -23.34 8.38 -9.92
CA THR A 136 -24.66 7.91 -10.33
C THR A 136 -25.16 6.84 -9.36
N GLU A 137 -26.17 7.19 -8.58
CA GLU A 137 -27.02 6.19 -7.96
C GLU A 137 -27.86 5.46 -9.02
#